data_cf0b7539b0b1402b9adfa4c847df395c
#
_entry.id   cf0b7539b0b1402b9adfa4c847df395c
#
_cell.length_a   1.000
_cell.length_b   1.000
_cell.length_c   1.000
_cell.angle_alpha   90.00
_cell.angle_beta   90.00
_cell.angle_gamma   90.00
#
_symmetry.space_group_name_H-M   'P 1'
#
loop_
_entity.id
_entity.type
_entity.pdbx_description
1 polymer ?
#
loop_
_entity_poly.entity_id
_entity_poly.type
_entity_poly.pdbx_seq_one_letter_code
_entity_poly.pdbx_strand_id
1 'polypeptide(L)'
;MANASFMAGHLLPFGWDTVVVDIQWYEPAARAGGYNDGAELDLDGYGRQLPATNRFPSAAGGLGFKPLADRIHALGLKFGLHIMRGIPRQAVRDALPVEGTDATAHQVADTSSVCAWNTDNYGLDHSHPGAQAYYDSQLRLFASWGVDFIKADDMLGPYFAGEIAAYRRAIDRSGRDMVLSLSPGRALSLAHLDHLRANADMWRVSDDLWDSWEDIEAQFGRMARWAPHQRPGSWADADMLPVGRIALRAERGNARLTRLTPDEQRTMLSLWCIARSPLMLGCDLPSSPPETLGLLTNRDVLDVLTESRNSRELLRDGHLVLWAAESTTSEDRFVAVFNTGTAGVARTLPLADLGLPGPGSWTAREAWSGAGAGLTRLYGAPALAVDPPAHGVQFYRFSRTRS
;
A
#
# COMPACT_ATOMS: atom_id res chain seq x y z
N MET A 1 14.02 12.93 -4.09
CA MET A 1 15.08 13.04 -3.04
C MET A 1 14.60 13.75 -1.77
N ALA A 2 13.88 14.89 -1.83
CA ALA A 2 13.43 15.59 -0.60
C ALA A 2 12.61 14.68 0.33
N ASN A 3 11.59 13.99 -0.21
CA ASN A 3 10.82 12.99 0.55
C ASN A 3 11.67 11.85 1.12
N ALA A 4 12.64 11.32 0.34
CA ALA A 4 13.55 10.27 0.82
C ALA A 4 14.43 10.75 1.98
N SER A 5 15.00 11.96 1.87
CA SER A 5 15.81 12.54 2.96
C SER A 5 14.97 12.78 4.22
N PHE A 6 13.73 13.26 4.07
CA PHE A 6 12.82 13.45 5.20
C PHE A 6 12.46 12.10 5.86
N MET A 7 12.10 11.10 5.05
CA MET A 7 11.76 9.76 5.52
C MET A 7 12.93 9.14 6.30
N ALA A 8 14.14 9.19 5.76
CA ALA A 8 15.33 8.67 6.43
C ALA A 8 15.61 9.37 7.77
N GLY A 9 15.44 10.70 7.84
CA GLY A 9 15.71 11.48 9.04
C GLY A 9 14.66 11.37 10.15
N HIS A 10 13.40 11.09 9.80
CA HIS A 10 12.28 11.20 10.73
C HIS A 10 11.41 9.95 10.85
N LEU A 11 11.31 9.13 9.82
CA LEU A 11 10.34 8.05 9.73
C LEU A 11 10.97 6.65 9.71
N LEU A 12 12.20 6.51 9.25
CA LEU A 12 12.89 5.21 9.16
C LEU A 12 12.89 4.43 10.49
N PRO A 13 13.11 5.06 11.68
CA PRO A 13 13.03 4.35 12.96
C PRO A 13 11.64 3.80 13.30
N PHE A 14 10.62 4.20 12.56
CA PHE A 14 9.22 3.79 12.74
C PHE A 14 8.75 2.79 11.68
N GLY A 15 9.68 2.29 10.84
CA GLY A 15 9.40 1.26 9.84
C GLY A 15 9.03 1.77 8.45
N TRP A 16 9.06 3.09 8.21
CA TRP A 16 8.86 3.68 6.90
C TRP A 16 10.16 3.65 6.12
N ASP A 17 10.34 2.68 5.24
CA ASP A 17 11.64 2.37 4.66
C ASP A 17 11.69 2.37 3.13
N THR A 18 10.57 2.55 2.44
CA THR A 18 10.51 2.38 0.98
C THR A 18 9.99 3.63 0.28
N VAL A 19 10.68 4.08 -0.76
CA VAL A 19 10.27 5.20 -1.62
C VAL A 19 9.95 4.67 -3.01
N VAL A 20 8.72 4.91 -3.49
CA VAL A 20 8.25 4.45 -4.80
C VAL A 20 8.10 5.64 -5.74
N VAL A 21 8.64 5.53 -6.95
CA VAL A 21 8.41 6.47 -8.04
C VAL A 21 7.17 6.03 -8.80
N ASP A 22 6.16 6.90 -8.79
CA ASP A 22 4.85 6.64 -9.41
C ASP A 22 4.89 6.80 -10.94
N ILE A 23 3.90 6.23 -11.65
CA ILE A 23 3.74 6.44 -13.10
C ILE A 23 3.42 7.92 -13.38
N GLN A 24 3.62 8.49 -14.56
CA GLN A 24 4.38 7.93 -15.70
C GLN A 24 5.81 8.49 -15.67
N TRP A 25 6.73 7.83 -15.01
CA TRP A 25 8.12 8.28 -14.93
C TRP A 25 8.85 8.20 -16.27
N TYR A 26 8.32 7.43 -17.21
CA TYR A 26 8.87 7.14 -18.54
C TYR A 26 8.32 8.07 -19.64
N GLU A 27 7.40 8.98 -19.31
CA GLU A 27 6.82 9.93 -20.27
C GLU A 27 7.43 11.32 -20.13
N PRO A 28 8.16 11.82 -21.14
CA PRO A 28 8.77 13.18 -21.11
C PRO A 28 7.76 14.31 -20.97
N ALA A 29 6.58 14.14 -21.56
CA ALA A 29 5.51 15.14 -21.58
C ALA A 29 4.43 14.93 -20.52
N ALA A 30 4.66 14.03 -19.53
CA ALA A 30 3.69 13.72 -18.50
C ALA A 30 3.19 14.97 -17.77
N ARG A 31 1.87 15.11 -17.71
CA ARG A 31 1.17 16.27 -17.14
C ARG A 31 0.71 16.00 -15.70
N ALA A 32 0.31 17.05 -15.01
CA ALA A 32 -0.43 16.96 -13.77
C ALA A 32 -1.92 16.66 -14.07
N GLY A 33 -2.57 15.91 -13.18
CA GLY A 33 -4.02 15.68 -13.25
C GLY A 33 -4.47 14.78 -14.39
N GLY A 34 -3.82 13.63 -14.58
CA GLY A 34 -4.21 12.61 -15.54
C GLY A 34 -3.13 12.21 -16.52
N TYR A 35 -3.49 11.40 -17.50
CA TYR A 35 -2.58 10.80 -18.46
C TYR A 35 -2.78 11.40 -19.86
N ASN A 36 -1.73 11.42 -20.68
CA ASN A 36 -1.82 11.77 -22.10
C ASN A 36 -2.23 10.51 -22.88
N ASP A 37 -3.25 10.64 -23.71
CA ASP A 37 -3.63 9.55 -24.59
C ASP A 37 -2.62 9.38 -25.72
N GLY A 38 -2.18 8.16 -25.99
CA GLY A 38 -1.20 7.87 -27.03
C GLY A 38 0.17 8.51 -26.81
N ALA A 39 0.60 8.65 -25.53
CA ALA A 39 1.87 9.28 -25.19
C ALA A 39 3.08 8.61 -25.88
N GLU A 40 4.06 9.43 -26.28
CA GLU A 40 5.39 8.95 -26.67
C GLU A 40 6.24 8.79 -25.41
N LEU A 41 6.80 7.59 -25.26
CA LEU A 41 7.54 7.16 -24.07
C LEU A 41 9.04 7.10 -24.35
N ASP A 42 9.85 7.33 -23.32
CA ASP A 42 11.28 7.00 -23.40
C ASP A 42 11.45 5.49 -23.28
N LEU A 43 11.88 4.85 -24.36
CA LEU A 43 12.10 3.41 -24.47
C LEU A 43 13.56 3.11 -24.84
N ASP A 44 14.03 1.92 -24.48
CA ASP A 44 15.27 1.38 -25.03
C ASP A 44 15.02 0.63 -26.34
N GLY A 45 16.07 0.07 -26.95
CA GLY A 45 15.98 -0.66 -28.21
C GLY A 45 15.18 -1.97 -28.14
N TYR A 46 14.74 -2.39 -26.96
CA TYR A 46 13.90 -3.58 -26.72
C TYR A 46 12.48 -3.22 -26.25
N GLY A 47 12.11 -1.94 -26.35
CA GLY A 47 10.79 -1.48 -25.97
C GLY A 47 10.54 -1.43 -24.45
N ARG A 48 11.58 -1.46 -23.62
CA ARG A 48 11.45 -1.33 -22.16
C ARG A 48 11.47 0.16 -21.77
N GLN A 49 10.62 0.53 -20.83
CA GLN A 49 10.52 1.93 -20.39
C GLN A 49 11.82 2.39 -19.70
N LEU A 50 12.27 3.58 -20.08
CA LEU A 50 13.39 4.31 -19.46
C LEU A 50 12.90 5.56 -18.74
N PRO A 51 13.56 6.00 -17.65
CA PRO A 51 13.20 7.26 -17.01
C PRO A 51 13.40 8.45 -17.96
N ALA A 52 12.36 9.27 -18.11
CA ALA A 52 12.41 10.47 -18.95
C ALA A 52 13.47 11.43 -18.40
N THR A 53 14.54 11.68 -19.18
CA THR A 53 15.74 12.38 -18.70
C THR A 53 15.51 13.86 -18.40
N ASN A 54 14.51 14.48 -19.01
CA ASN A 54 14.09 15.85 -18.69
C ASN A 54 13.44 15.95 -17.29
N ARG A 55 12.90 14.84 -16.77
CA ARG A 55 12.28 14.74 -15.44
C ARG A 55 13.23 14.10 -14.42
N PHE A 56 14.07 13.17 -14.87
CA PHE A 56 15.06 12.45 -14.08
C PHE A 56 16.46 12.61 -14.70
N PRO A 57 17.09 13.80 -14.59
CA PRO A 57 18.38 14.08 -15.25
C PRO A 57 19.52 13.11 -14.88
N SER A 58 19.45 12.50 -13.69
CA SER A 58 20.43 11.48 -13.26
C SER A 58 20.37 10.17 -14.05
N ALA A 59 19.30 9.95 -14.84
CA ALA A 59 19.14 8.78 -15.70
C ALA A 59 19.85 8.93 -17.06
N ALA A 60 20.40 10.10 -17.37
CA ALA A 60 21.08 10.36 -18.64
C ALA A 60 22.24 9.38 -18.88
N GLY A 61 22.57 9.17 -20.17
CA GLY A 61 23.66 8.27 -20.55
C GLY A 61 23.34 6.77 -20.39
N GLY A 62 22.06 6.40 -20.35
CA GLY A 62 21.62 5.00 -20.21
C GLY A 62 21.70 4.43 -18.79
N LEU A 63 21.91 5.30 -17.79
CA LEU A 63 22.07 4.87 -16.38
C LEU A 63 20.75 4.42 -15.73
N GLY A 64 19.61 4.75 -16.33
CA GLY A 64 18.29 4.44 -15.76
C GLY A 64 18.13 5.03 -14.36
N PHE A 65 17.41 4.32 -13.49
CA PHE A 65 17.25 4.77 -12.11
C PHE A 65 18.41 4.41 -11.17
N LYS A 66 19.46 3.73 -11.66
CA LYS A 66 20.57 3.30 -10.77
C LYS A 66 21.16 4.44 -9.91
N PRO A 67 21.47 5.65 -10.44
CA PRO A 67 22.01 6.71 -9.60
C PRO A 67 21.03 7.22 -8.55
N LEU A 68 19.72 7.17 -8.81
CA LEU A 68 18.68 7.53 -7.84
C LEU A 68 18.54 6.45 -6.76
N ALA A 69 18.47 5.19 -7.16
CA ALA A 69 18.37 4.05 -6.25
C ALA A 69 19.58 3.98 -5.30
N ASP A 70 20.81 4.12 -5.84
CA ASP A 70 22.04 4.13 -5.03
C ASP A 70 22.00 5.23 -3.94
N ARG A 71 21.48 6.41 -4.26
CA ARG A 71 21.33 7.51 -3.28
C ARG A 71 20.26 7.23 -2.24
N ILE A 72 19.17 6.57 -2.62
CA ILE A 72 18.10 6.16 -1.70
C ILE A 72 18.60 5.05 -0.77
N HIS A 73 19.34 4.06 -1.30
CA HIS A 73 19.97 3.00 -0.51
C HIS A 73 21.01 3.56 0.46
N ALA A 74 21.79 4.56 0.06
CA ALA A 74 22.76 5.22 0.95
C ALA A 74 22.08 5.93 2.16
N LEU A 75 20.78 6.23 2.08
CA LEU A 75 19.96 6.72 3.20
C LEU A 75 19.40 5.60 4.08
N GLY A 76 19.66 4.33 3.77
CA GLY A 76 19.09 3.16 4.45
C GLY A 76 17.68 2.82 4.02
N LEU A 77 17.20 3.39 2.92
CA LEU A 77 15.85 3.18 2.37
C LEU A 77 15.88 2.21 1.19
N LYS A 78 14.73 1.65 0.85
CA LYS A 78 14.48 0.85 -0.34
C LYS A 78 13.91 1.71 -1.47
N PHE A 79 14.15 1.30 -2.70
CA PHE A 79 13.69 1.99 -3.90
C PHE A 79 12.68 1.15 -4.67
N GLY A 80 11.54 1.73 -5.05
CA GLY A 80 10.49 1.08 -5.80
C GLY A 80 10.02 1.86 -7.03
N LEU A 81 9.36 1.14 -7.93
CA LEU A 81 8.73 1.68 -9.14
C LEU A 81 7.26 1.26 -9.21
N HIS A 82 6.44 2.15 -9.75
CA HIS A 82 5.09 1.84 -10.22
C HIS A 82 5.12 1.70 -11.74
N ILE A 83 4.50 0.66 -12.30
CA ILE A 83 4.47 0.40 -13.74
C ILE A 83 3.13 -0.23 -14.14
N MET A 84 2.70 0.03 -15.38
CA MET A 84 1.56 -0.64 -16.00
C MET A 84 1.96 -2.04 -16.47
N ARG A 85 1.01 -3.02 -16.42
CA ARG A 85 1.21 -4.32 -17.04
C ARG A 85 1.44 -4.22 -18.56
N GLY A 86 1.99 -5.28 -19.13
CA GLY A 86 2.08 -5.43 -20.58
C GLY A 86 3.29 -4.78 -21.22
N ILE A 87 3.16 -4.44 -22.49
CA ILE A 87 4.21 -3.92 -23.36
C ILE A 87 3.78 -2.58 -23.97
N PRO A 88 4.68 -1.56 -24.06
CA PRO A 88 4.35 -0.27 -24.64
C PRO A 88 3.78 -0.36 -26.06
N ARG A 89 2.68 0.34 -26.31
CA ARG A 89 2.07 0.42 -27.65
C ARG A 89 3.04 0.96 -28.70
N GLN A 90 3.92 1.87 -28.29
CA GLN A 90 4.99 2.40 -29.13
C GLN A 90 5.95 1.27 -29.56
N ALA A 91 6.37 0.38 -28.66
CA ALA A 91 7.22 -0.75 -29.01
C ALA A 91 6.55 -1.70 -30.00
N VAL A 92 5.23 -1.91 -29.84
CA VAL A 92 4.41 -2.74 -30.76
C VAL A 92 4.29 -2.09 -32.12
N ARG A 93 3.99 -0.77 -32.18
CA ARG A 93 3.93 0.02 -33.41
C ARG A 93 5.24 -0.05 -34.21
N ASP A 94 6.36 0.09 -33.51
CA ASP A 94 7.69 0.16 -34.10
C ASP A 94 8.33 -1.21 -34.28
N ALA A 95 7.59 -2.30 -33.96
CA ALA A 95 8.02 -3.71 -34.05
C ALA A 95 9.39 -3.96 -33.41
N LEU A 96 9.66 -3.36 -32.25
CA LEU A 96 10.95 -3.48 -31.55
C LEU A 96 11.23 -4.94 -31.17
N PRO A 97 12.50 -5.39 -31.20
CA PRO A 97 12.84 -6.76 -30.84
C PRO A 97 12.61 -7.02 -29.34
N VAL A 98 12.28 -8.27 -28.99
CA VAL A 98 12.25 -8.76 -27.62
C VAL A 98 13.61 -9.36 -27.27
N GLU A 99 14.29 -8.82 -26.25
CA GLU A 99 15.64 -9.23 -25.86
C GLU A 99 15.75 -10.73 -25.63
N GLY A 100 16.75 -11.35 -26.25
CA GLY A 100 17.05 -12.78 -26.08
C GLY A 100 16.14 -13.72 -26.89
N THR A 101 15.38 -13.20 -27.85
CA THR A 101 14.51 -13.98 -28.73
C THR A 101 14.58 -13.47 -30.17
N ASP A 102 14.01 -14.23 -31.11
CA ASP A 102 13.78 -13.77 -32.49
C ASP A 102 12.42 -13.07 -32.68
N ALA A 103 11.66 -12.90 -31.58
CA ALA A 103 10.33 -12.28 -31.62
C ALA A 103 10.44 -10.75 -31.54
N THR A 104 9.40 -10.10 -32.07
CA THR A 104 9.20 -8.65 -31.94
C THR A 104 8.05 -8.35 -30.98
N ALA A 105 8.01 -7.11 -30.46
CA ALA A 105 6.92 -6.60 -29.60
C ALA A 105 5.53 -6.81 -30.23
N HIS A 106 5.43 -6.66 -31.58
CA HIS A 106 4.19 -6.90 -32.31
C HIS A 106 3.69 -8.35 -32.22
N GLN A 107 4.60 -9.33 -32.18
CA GLN A 107 4.25 -10.75 -32.13
C GLN A 107 3.85 -11.24 -30.75
N VAL A 108 4.31 -10.56 -29.69
CA VAL A 108 4.07 -10.95 -28.29
C VAL A 108 2.95 -10.15 -27.63
N ALA A 109 2.47 -9.09 -28.26
CA ALA A 109 1.41 -8.24 -27.72
C ALA A 109 0.03 -8.84 -27.95
N ASP A 110 -0.83 -8.78 -26.94
CA ASP A 110 -2.28 -8.90 -27.09
C ASP A 110 -2.88 -7.49 -27.24
N THR A 111 -3.06 -7.05 -28.48
CA THR A 111 -3.58 -5.72 -28.80
C THR A 111 -5.07 -5.54 -28.47
N SER A 112 -5.78 -6.62 -28.12
CA SER A 112 -7.15 -6.56 -27.61
C SER A 112 -7.22 -6.30 -26.12
N SER A 113 -6.14 -6.57 -25.41
CA SER A 113 -6.01 -6.37 -23.96
C SER A 113 -5.46 -4.97 -23.67
N VAL A 114 -6.36 -4.05 -23.33
CA VAL A 114 -6.05 -2.62 -23.11
C VAL A 114 -6.50 -2.18 -21.72
N CYS A 115 -5.80 -1.20 -21.16
CA CYS A 115 -6.23 -0.47 -19.99
C CYS A 115 -7.13 0.70 -20.39
N ALA A 116 -8.32 0.82 -19.78
CA ALA A 116 -9.30 1.83 -20.17
C ALA A 116 -8.92 3.26 -19.74
N TRP A 117 -8.11 3.41 -18.70
CA TRP A 117 -7.74 4.69 -18.11
C TRP A 117 -6.30 5.12 -18.41
N ASN A 118 -5.46 4.22 -18.96
CA ASN A 118 -4.08 4.51 -19.36
C ASN A 118 -3.77 3.79 -20.67
N THR A 119 -3.39 4.53 -21.70
CA THR A 119 -3.18 4.00 -23.05
C THR A 119 -1.73 3.68 -23.38
N ASP A 120 -0.84 3.60 -22.38
CA ASP A 120 0.59 3.39 -22.62
C ASP A 120 0.90 1.99 -23.19
N ASN A 121 0.23 0.96 -22.67
CA ASN A 121 0.56 -0.44 -22.95
C ASN A 121 -0.61 -1.23 -23.57
N TYR A 122 -0.26 -2.29 -24.27
CA TYR A 122 -1.10 -3.48 -24.55
C TYR A 122 -0.74 -4.59 -23.56
N GLY A 123 -1.65 -5.54 -23.35
CA GLY A 123 -1.33 -6.79 -22.66
C GLY A 123 -0.35 -7.65 -23.44
N LEU A 124 0.07 -8.76 -22.83
CA LEU A 124 0.93 -9.75 -23.48
C LEU A 124 0.15 -11.03 -23.82
N ASP A 125 0.44 -11.62 -24.97
CA ASP A 125 -0.05 -12.96 -25.34
C ASP A 125 0.82 -14.03 -24.65
N HIS A 126 0.36 -14.49 -23.48
CA HIS A 126 1.08 -15.49 -22.67
C HIS A 126 1.12 -16.89 -23.30
N SER A 127 0.46 -17.13 -24.45
CA SER A 127 0.66 -18.34 -25.25
C SER A 127 1.95 -18.29 -26.08
N HIS A 128 2.49 -17.08 -26.33
CA HIS A 128 3.74 -16.88 -27.03
C HIS A 128 4.93 -16.82 -26.04
N PRO A 129 5.98 -17.63 -26.21
CA PRO A 129 7.12 -17.68 -25.27
C PRO A 129 7.86 -16.35 -25.13
N GLY A 130 7.83 -15.49 -26.13
CA GLY A 130 8.42 -14.16 -26.11
C GLY A 130 7.74 -13.21 -25.10
N ALA A 131 6.49 -13.46 -24.71
CA ALA A 131 5.81 -12.68 -23.68
C ALA A 131 6.53 -12.78 -22.32
N GLN A 132 6.89 -14.00 -21.92
CA GLN A 132 7.69 -14.19 -20.70
C GLN A 132 9.09 -13.60 -20.84
N ALA A 133 9.73 -13.75 -22.01
CA ALA A 133 11.07 -13.19 -22.24
C ALA A 133 11.08 -11.65 -22.13
N TYR A 134 10.00 -10.98 -22.58
CA TYR A 134 9.85 -9.54 -22.42
C TYR A 134 9.89 -9.14 -20.92
N TYR A 135 9.04 -9.76 -20.09
CA TYR A 135 9.04 -9.48 -18.65
C TYR A 135 10.36 -9.88 -17.99
N ASP A 136 10.95 -11.02 -18.33
CA ASP A 136 12.26 -11.42 -17.82
C ASP A 136 13.33 -10.35 -18.11
N SER A 137 13.29 -9.75 -19.32
CA SER A 137 14.23 -8.69 -19.70
C SER A 137 13.95 -7.37 -18.94
N GLN A 138 12.68 -7.02 -18.78
CA GLN A 138 12.28 -5.80 -18.05
C GLN A 138 12.68 -5.87 -16.59
N LEU A 139 12.42 -7.02 -15.93
CA LEU A 139 12.74 -7.18 -14.51
C LEU A 139 14.27 -7.31 -14.28
N ARG A 140 15.03 -7.88 -15.22
CA ARG A 140 16.51 -7.80 -15.20
C ARG A 140 17.00 -6.35 -15.30
N LEU A 141 16.38 -5.54 -16.14
CA LEU A 141 16.70 -4.13 -16.24
C LEU A 141 16.43 -3.41 -14.91
N PHE A 142 15.26 -3.63 -14.29
CA PHE A 142 14.93 -3.03 -12.99
C PHE A 142 15.84 -3.54 -11.87
N ALA A 143 16.21 -4.82 -11.87
CA ALA A 143 17.20 -5.36 -10.95
C ALA A 143 18.57 -4.67 -11.09
N SER A 144 19.01 -4.39 -12.33
CA SER A 144 20.27 -3.66 -12.61
C SER A 144 20.26 -2.22 -12.08
N TRP A 145 19.08 -1.61 -11.96
CA TRP A 145 18.90 -0.30 -11.35
C TRP A 145 18.83 -0.33 -9.82
N GLY A 146 18.71 -1.51 -9.21
CA GLY A 146 18.60 -1.67 -7.76
C GLY A 146 17.17 -1.50 -7.23
N VAL A 147 16.15 -1.84 -8.04
CA VAL A 147 14.74 -1.79 -7.61
C VAL A 147 14.45 -2.89 -6.58
N ASP A 148 13.77 -2.54 -5.48
CA ASP A 148 13.40 -3.44 -4.38
C ASP A 148 11.88 -3.70 -4.32
N PHE A 149 11.08 -2.89 -5.00
CA PHE A 149 9.62 -2.92 -4.92
C PHE A 149 9.01 -2.55 -6.27
N ILE A 150 8.03 -3.32 -6.73
CA ILE A 150 7.26 -3.06 -7.94
C ILE A 150 5.78 -2.98 -7.58
N LYS A 151 5.15 -1.83 -7.85
CA LYS A 151 3.69 -1.73 -7.96
C LYS A 151 3.32 -1.95 -9.42
N ALA A 152 2.71 -3.10 -9.73
CA ALA A 152 2.20 -3.41 -11.06
C ALA A 152 0.71 -3.10 -11.13
N ASP A 153 0.33 -2.19 -12.02
CA ASP A 153 -1.04 -1.71 -12.15
C ASP A 153 -1.80 -2.34 -13.32
N ASP A 154 -3.12 -2.18 -13.31
CA ASP A 154 -4.08 -2.80 -14.24
C ASP A 154 -4.04 -4.34 -14.16
N MET A 155 -3.80 -4.91 -12.96
CA MET A 155 -3.64 -6.35 -12.77
C MET A 155 -4.90 -7.07 -12.26
N LEU A 156 -5.79 -6.36 -11.52
CA LEU A 156 -6.82 -6.98 -10.70
C LEU A 156 -8.26 -6.68 -11.12
N GLY A 157 -8.44 -5.82 -12.10
CA GLY A 157 -9.77 -5.49 -12.59
C GLY A 157 -9.80 -5.14 -14.08
N PRO A 158 -9.95 -6.12 -14.98
CA PRO A 158 -10.12 -7.59 -14.81
C PRO A 158 -8.93 -8.26 -14.12
N TYR A 159 -9.12 -9.48 -13.63
CA TYR A 159 -8.06 -10.26 -13.00
C TYR A 159 -7.18 -10.96 -14.06
N PHE A 160 -5.95 -10.48 -14.23
CA PHE A 160 -5.01 -10.95 -15.25
C PHE A 160 -4.04 -11.99 -14.69
N ALA A 161 -4.52 -13.22 -14.46
CA ALA A 161 -3.71 -14.28 -13.84
C ALA A 161 -2.41 -14.58 -14.59
N GLY A 162 -2.43 -14.57 -15.93
CA GLY A 162 -1.25 -14.80 -16.77
C GLY A 162 -0.18 -13.72 -16.56
N GLU A 163 -0.58 -12.46 -16.56
CA GLU A 163 0.30 -11.31 -16.31
C GLU A 163 0.94 -11.39 -14.91
N ILE A 164 0.13 -11.62 -13.87
CA ILE A 164 0.59 -11.71 -12.48
C ILE A 164 1.64 -12.83 -12.32
N ALA A 165 1.33 -14.04 -12.84
CA ALA A 165 2.25 -15.16 -12.76
C ALA A 165 3.54 -14.93 -13.57
N ALA A 166 3.45 -14.24 -14.73
CA ALA A 166 4.61 -13.91 -15.55
C ALA A 166 5.51 -12.88 -14.85
N TYR A 167 4.94 -11.87 -14.17
CA TYR A 167 5.70 -10.92 -13.36
C TYR A 167 6.44 -11.62 -12.21
N ARG A 168 5.77 -12.52 -11.46
CA ARG A 168 6.44 -13.26 -10.37
C ARG A 168 7.61 -14.07 -10.89
N ARG A 169 7.41 -14.85 -11.98
CA ARG A 169 8.51 -15.61 -12.59
C ARG A 169 9.66 -14.70 -13.04
N ALA A 170 9.36 -13.53 -13.58
CA ALA A 170 10.39 -12.59 -14.03
C ALA A 170 11.18 -12.00 -12.84
N ILE A 171 10.52 -11.69 -11.72
CA ILE A 171 11.19 -11.28 -10.48
C ILE A 171 12.11 -12.40 -9.99
N ASP A 172 11.62 -13.64 -9.90
CA ASP A 172 12.39 -14.80 -9.43
C ASP A 172 13.65 -15.04 -10.28
N ARG A 173 13.58 -14.73 -11.58
CA ARG A 173 14.71 -14.88 -12.54
C ARG A 173 15.60 -13.64 -12.62
N SER A 174 15.21 -12.53 -12.06
CA SER A 174 15.94 -11.26 -12.18
C SER A 174 17.28 -11.23 -11.41
N GLY A 175 17.45 -12.14 -10.44
CA GLY A 175 18.61 -12.19 -9.55
C GLY A 175 18.55 -11.18 -8.41
N ARG A 176 17.39 -10.51 -8.20
CA ARG A 176 17.16 -9.57 -7.10
C ARG A 176 15.79 -9.81 -6.47
N ASP A 177 15.73 -9.84 -5.15
CA ASP A 177 14.47 -9.88 -4.43
C ASP A 177 13.75 -8.54 -4.61
N MET A 178 12.49 -8.61 -5.11
CA MET A 178 11.62 -7.46 -5.26
C MET A 178 10.24 -7.81 -4.73
N VAL A 179 9.66 -6.93 -3.93
CA VAL A 179 8.27 -7.04 -3.48
C VAL A 179 7.37 -6.74 -4.67
N LEU A 180 6.38 -7.61 -4.92
CA LEU A 180 5.35 -7.40 -5.94
C LEU A 180 4.04 -6.97 -5.30
N SER A 181 3.63 -5.73 -5.57
CA SER A 181 2.35 -5.13 -5.23
C SER A 181 1.46 -5.04 -6.46
N LEU A 182 0.18 -5.39 -6.33
CA LEU A 182 -0.79 -5.40 -7.45
C LEU A 182 -1.91 -4.40 -7.22
N SER A 183 -2.36 -3.71 -8.28
CA SER A 183 -3.51 -2.79 -8.25
C SER A 183 -4.28 -2.79 -9.59
N PRO A 184 -5.46 -2.09 -9.67
CA PRO A 184 -6.40 -1.74 -8.61
C PRO A 184 -7.21 -2.96 -8.15
N GLY A 185 -7.94 -2.90 -7.02
CA GLY A 185 -8.51 -4.10 -6.42
C GLY A 185 -9.94 -4.03 -5.88
N ARG A 186 -10.73 -3.00 -6.21
CA ARG A 186 -12.08 -2.81 -5.65
C ARG A 186 -13.01 -4.02 -5.81
N ALA A 187 -12.94 -4.69 -6.96
CA ALA A 187 -13.77 -5.85 -7.29
C ALA A 187 -13.07 -7.19 -7.06
N LEU A 188 -11.89 -7.19 -6.41
CA LEU A 188 -11.09 -8.40 -6.23
C LEU A 188 -11.85 -9.46 -5.40
N SER A 189 -11.91 -10.68 -5.95
CA SER A 189 -12.58 -11.82 -5.34
C SER A 189 -11.62 -12.69 -4.53
N LEU A 190 -12.10 -13.20 -3.39
CA LEU A 190 -11.38 -14.23 -2.61
C LEU A 190 -11.15 -15.53 -3.39
N ALA A 191 -11.89 -15.78 -4.49
CA ALA A 191 -11.64 -16.92 -5.38
C ALA A 191 -10.22 -16.93 -5.96
N HIS A 192 -9.54 -15.76 -6.02
CA HIS A 192 -8.17 -15.63 -6.50
C HIS A 192 -7.10 -15.74 -5.40
N LEU A 193 -7.51 -15.96 -4.14
CA LEU A 193 -6.61 -15.89 -2.98
C LEU A 193 -5.38 -16.80 -3.10
N ASP A 194 -5.56 -18.04 -3.53
CA ASP A 194 -4.44 -18.98 -3.65
C ASP A 194 -3.47 -18.58 -4.75
N HIS A 195 -3.98 -18.07 -5.87
CA HIS A 195 -3.15 -17.54 -6.95
C HIS A 195 -2.39 -16.29 -6.52
N LEU A 196 -3.04 -15.36 -5.80
CA LEU A 196 -2.40 -14.17 -5.23
C LEU A 196 -1.27 -14.55 -4.27
N ARG A 197 -1.53 -15.48 -3.34
CA ARG A 197 -0.54 -15.96 -2.36
C ARG A 197 0.68 -16.63 -3.00
N ALA A 198 0.49 -17.23 -4.17
CA ALA A 198 1.57 -17.88 -4.91
C ALA A 198 2.41 -16.91 -5.75
N ASN A 199 1.86 -15.74 -6.10
CA ASN A 199 2.45 -14.89 -7.14
C ASN A 199 2.67 -13.43 -6.72
N ALA A 200 2.17 -12.98 -5.58
CA ALA A 200 2.30 -11.59 -5.15
C ALA A 200 2.55 -11.50 -3.64
N ASP A 201 3.18 -10.43 -3.21
CA ASP A 201 3.48 -10.17 -1.80
C ASP A 201 2.38 -9.30 -1.16
N MET A 202 1.76 -8.42 -1.96
CA MET A 202 0.61 -7.62 -1.55
C MET A 202 -0.29 -7.27 -2.74
N TRP A 203 -1.56 -6.98 -2.45
CA TRP A 203 -2.55 -6.63 -3.46
C TRP A 203 -3.61 -5.69 -2.92
N ARG A 204 -3.96 -4.70 -3.71
CA ARG A 204 -5.03 -3.75 -3.40
C ARG A 204 -6.39 -4.44 -3.29
N VAL A 205 -7.18 -4.02 -2.32
CA VAL A 205 -8.58 -4.47 -2.14
C VAL A 205 -9.57 -3.33 -2.36
N SER A 206 -9.07 -2.21 -2.87
CA SER A 206 -9.83 -1.00 -3.24
C SER A 206 -9.28 -0.40 -4.53
N ASP A 207 -10.01 0.56 -5.10
CA ASP A 207 -9.45 1.54 -6.02
C ASP A 207 -8.71 2.63 -5.22
N ASP A 208 -8.24 3.68 -5.89
CA ASP A 208 -7.50 4.77 -5.23
C ASP A 208 -8.32 5.41 -4.12
N LEU A 209 -7.74 5.41 -2.93
CA LEU A 209 -8.32 6.03 -1.75
C LEU A 209 -7.82 7.48 -1.64
N TRP A 210 -8.76 8.40 -1.50
CA TRP A 210 -8.45 9.81 -1.32
C TRP A 210 -9.01 10.35 0.00
N ASP A 211 -8.89 11.65 0.23
CA ASP A 211 -9.22 12.32 1.47
C ASP A 211 -10.74 12.57 1.63
N SER A 212 -11.53 11.50 1.62
CA SER A 212 -12.96 11.50 1.95
C SER A 212 -13.27 10.44 3.00
N TRP A 213 -14.27 10.73 3.84
CA TRP A 213 -14.71 9.77 4.85
C TRP A 213 -15.33 8.51 4.22
N GLU A 214 -16.08 8.67 3.15
CA GLU A 214 -16.72 7.57 2.43
C GLU A 214 -15.71 6.55 1.92
N ASP A 215 -14.54 7.00 1.48
CA ASP A 215 -13.45 6.12 1.05
C ASP A 215 -12.90 5.31 2.23
N ILE A 216 -12.74 5.94 3.41
CA ILE A 216 -12.28 5.27 4.64
C ILE A 216 -13.35 4.29 5.14
N GLU A 217 -14.60 4.72 5.23
CA GLU A 217 -15.72 3.89 5.72
C GLU A 217 -15.85 2.61 4.89
N ALA A 218 -15.70 2.71 3.57
CA ALA A 218 -15.73 1.55 2.68
C ALA A 218 -14.64 0.51 2.97
N GLN A 219 -13.50 0.91 3.58
CA GLN A 219 -12.42 -0.03 3.90
C GLN A 219 -12.76 -0.94 5.07
N PHE A 220 -13.62 -0.55 5.99
CA PHE A 220 -14.03 -1.42 7.09
C PHE A 220 -14.59 -2.76 6.58
N GLY A 221 -15.51 -2.72 5.62
CA GLY A 221 -16.07 -3.94 5.03
C GLY A 221 -15.07 -4.74 4.20
N ARG A 222 -14.19 -4.06 3.47
CA ARG A 222 -13.14 -4.71 2.67
C ARG A 222 -12.13 -5.40 3.58
N MET A 223 -11.63 -4.71 4.60
CA MET A 223 -10.65 -5.28 5.52
C MET A 223 -11.25 -6.38 6.40
N ALA A 224 -12.51 -6.27 6.84
CA ALA A 224 -13.20 -7.35 7.55
C ALA A 224 -13.23 -8.65 6.73
N ARG A 225 -13.39 -8.55 5.40
CA ARG A 225 -13.38 -9.69 4.49
C ARG A 225 -11.98 -10.26 4.26
N TRP A 226 -10.94 -9.40 4.15
CA TRP A 226 -9.62 -9.82 3.72
C TRP A 226 -8.63 -10.09 4.87
N ALA A 227 -8.71 -9.37 5.99
CA ALA A 227 -7.77 -9.50 7.11
C ALA A 227 -7.64 -10.93 7.66
N PRO A 228 -8.71 -11.75 7.78
CA PRO A 228 -8.60 -13.14 8.24
C PRO A 228 -7.75 -14.03 7.33
N HIS A 229 -7.50 -13.61 6.09
CA HIS A 229 -6.74 -14.38 5.10
C HIS A 229 -5.29 -13.95 4.97
N GLN A 230 -4.85 -12.91 5.68
CA GLN A 230 -3.49 -12.40 5.61
C GLN A 230 -2.50 -13.30 6.36
N ARG A 231 -1.29 -13.34 5.87
CA ARG A 231 -0.14 -14.02 6.47
C ARG A 231 1.16 -13.33 6.06
N PRO A 232 2.30 -13.57 6.73
CA PRO A 232 3.59 -13.03 6.29
C PRO A 232 3.85 -13.29 4.81
N GLY A 233 4.21 -12.22 4.08
CA GLY A 233 4.43 -12.25 2.62
C GLY A 233 3.14 -12.29 1.78
N SER A 234 1.96 -12.03 2.36
CA SER A 234 0.68 -12.06 1.62
C SER A 234 -0.32 -11.11 2.25
N TRP A 235 -0.33 -9.85 1.78
CA TRP A 235 -1.02 -8.76 2.43
C TRP A 235 -2.11 -8.13 1.57
N ALA A 236 -3.29 -7.94 2.15
CA ALA A 236 -4.36 -7.14 1.55
C ALA A 236 -4.11 -5.66 1.86
N ASP A 237 -4.02 -4.86 0.82
CA ASP A 237 -3.67 -3.44 0.87
C ASP A 237 -4.94 -2.58 0.76
N ALA A 238 -5.22 -1.81 1.79
CA ALA A 238 -6.34 -0.88 1.83
C ALA A 238 -6.04 0.47 1.15
N ASP A 239 -4.91 0.57 0.48
CA ASP A 239 -4.37 1.72 -0.24
C ASP A 239 -3.71 2.79 0.63
N MET A 240 -3.30 3.87 -0.04
CA MET A 240 -2.49 4.95 0.52
C MET A 240 -3.19 5.70 1.66
N LEU A 241 -2.37 6.35 2.47
CA LEU A 241 -2.79 7.27 3.53
C LEU A 241 -2.70 8.71 2.99
N PRO A 242 -3.82 9.34 2.59
CA PRO A 242 -3.85 10.73 2.08
C PRO A 242 -3.84 11.74 3.25
N VAL A 243 -2.76 11.75 4.03
CA VAL A 243 -2.54 12.63 5.19
C VAL A 243 -1.61 13.79 4.83
N GLY A 244 -1.57 14.84 5.66
CA GLY A 244 -0.68 15.97 5.44
C GLY A 244 -0.96 16.72 4.13
N ARG A 245 0.08 17.09 3.39
CA ARG A 245 -0.03 17.79 2.11
C ARG A 245 -0.07 16.82 0.93
N ILE A 246 -1.16 16.84 0.19
CA ILE A 246 -1.46 15.90 -0.90
C ILE A 246 -1.72 16.62 -2.23
N ALA A 247 -1.83 15.84 -3.29
CA ALA A 247 -2.21 16.27 -4.64
C ALA A 247 -1.28 17.35 -5.25
N LEU A 248 0.04 17.29 -4.99
CA LEU A 248 1.01 18.24 -5.59
C LEU A 248 1.06 18.16 -7.11
N ARG A 249 0.71 17.00 -7.70
CA ARG A 249 0.59 16.79 -9.14
C ARG A 249 -0.86 16.85 -9.64
N ALA A 250 -1.78 17.30 -8.79
CA ALA A 250 -3.19 17.54 -9.08
C ALA A 250 -3.95 16.32 -9.65
N GLU A 251 -3.64 15.11 -9.18
CA GLU A 251 -4.32 13.89 -9.67
C GLU A 251 -5.83 13.92 -9.33
N ARG A 252 -6.17 14.26 -8.09
CA ARG A 252 -7.56 14.42 -7.62
C ARG A 252 -7.74 15.81 -7.00
N GLY A 253 -7.78 16.84 -7.85
CA GLY A 253 -7.90 18.22 -7.45
C GLY A 253 -6.54 18.91 -7.20
N ASN A 254 -6.58 20.16 -6.72
CA ASN A 254 -5.39 20.97 -6.50
C ASN A 254 -4.59 20.53 -5.27
N ALA A 255 -3.32 20.91 -5.23
CA ALA A 255 -2.46 20.74 -4.05
C ALA A 255 -3.11 21.35 -2.80
N ARG A 256 -3.24 20.55 -1.74
CA ARG A 256 -3.94 20.93 -0.52
C ARG A 256 -3.42 20.17 0.72
N LEU A 257 -3.80 20.64 1.88
CA LEU A 257 -3.80 19.77 3.07
C LEU A 257 -4.98 18.80 2.99
N THR A 258 -4.81 17.61 3.54
CA THR A 258 -5.89 16.63 3.63
C THR A 258 -7.17 17.23 4.22
N ARG A 259 -8.31 16.86 3.69
CA ARG A 259 -9.64 17.26 4.20
C ARG A 259 -10.10 16.39 5.37
N LEU A 260 -9.42 15.27 5.61
CA LEU A 260 -9.73 14.40 6.75
C LEU A 260 -9.51 15.12 8.06
N THR A 261 -10.49 15.07 8.95
CA THR A 261 -10.35 15.55 10.32
C THR A 261 -9.27 14.77 11.08
N PRO A 262 -8.74 15.29 12.20
CA PRO A 262 -7.78 14.54 13.02
C PRO A 262 -8.30 13.18 13.49
N ASP A 263 -9.59 13.07 13.80
CA ASP A 263 -10.21 11.81 14.23
C ASP A 263 -10.34 10.81 13.07
N GLU A 264 -10.70 11.27 11.88
CA GLU A 264 -10.73 10.43 10.66
C GLU A 264 -9.33 9.92 10.30
N GLN A 265 -8.28 10.74 10.42
CA GLN A 265 -6.90 10.33 10.19
C GLN A 265 -6.45 9.26 11.20
N ARG A 266 -6.79 9.43 12.50
CA ARG A 266 -6.53 8.41 13.53
C ARG A 266 -7.29 7.13 13.27
N THR A 267 -8.57 7.23 12.89
CA THR A 267 -9.42 6.08 12.53
C THR A 267 -8.83 5.31 11.36
N MET A 268 -8.46 5.99 10.29
CA MET A 268 -7.83 5.38 9.13
C MET A 268 -6.55 4.62 9.53
N LEU A 269 -5.58 5.29 10.19
CA LEU A 269 -4.32 4.64 10.57
C LEU A 269 -4.54 3.48 11.54
N SER A 270 -5.47 3.61 12.49
CA SER A 270 -5.82 2.53 13.43
C SER A 270 -6.41 1.32 12.72
N LEU A 271 -7.30 1.52 11.74
CA LEU A 271 -7.88 0.44 10.95
C LEU A 271 -6.80 -0.27 10.12
N TRP A 272 -5.92 0.49 9.41
CA TRP A 272 -4.83 -0.11 8.65
C TRP A 272 -3.91 -0.93 9.55
N CYS A 273 -3.51 -0.39 10.71
CA CYS A 273 -2.61 -1.09 11.63
C CYS A 273 -3.26 -2.35 12.23
N ILE A 274 -4.50 -2.25 12.75
CA ILE A 274 -5.13 -3.43 13.37
C ILE A 274 -5.55 -4.48 12.33
N ALA A 275 -5.95 -4.07 11.13
CA ALA A 275 -6.25 -4.98 10.03
C ALA A 275 -4.98 -5.49 9.32
N ARG A 276 -3.79 -4.97 9.67
CA ARG A 276 -2.49 -5.31 9.08
C ARG A 276 -2.41 -5.03 7.57
N SER A 277 -3.05 -3.95 7.12
CA SER A 277 -2.81 -3.43 5.77
C SER A 277 -1.41 -2.84 5.67
N PRO A 278 -0.66 -3.08 4.59
CA PRO A 278 0.53 -2.30 4.31
C PRO A 278 0.26 -0.80 4.36
N LEU A 279 1.26 -0.02 4.79
CA LEU A 279 1.13 1.43 4.90
C LEU A 279 1.89 2.10 3.76
N MET A 280 1.19 2.87 2.93
CA MET A 280 1.78 3.71 1.88
C MET A 280 1.34 5.16 2.06
N LEU A 281 2.29 6.11 2.02
CA LEU A 281 1.99 7.52 2.19
C LEU A 281 1.69 8.17 0.83
N GLY A 282 0.55 8.84 0.75
CA GLY A 282 0.14 9.63 -0.42
C GLY A 282 0.42 11.13 -0.26
N CYS A 283 1.44 11.53 0.52
CA CYS A 283 1.71 12.91 0.85
C CYS A 283 3.12 13.37 0.51
N ASP A 284 3.30 14.69 0.38
CA ASP A 284 4.62 15.33 0.36
C ASP A 284 5.09 15.57 1.79
N LEU A 285 6.05 14.76 2.24
CA LEU A 285 6.51 14.74 3.62
C LEU A 285 7.12 16.09 4.08
N PRO A 286 8.03 16.74 3.30
CA PRO A 286 8.68 17.97 3.76
C PRO A 286 7.75 19.16 3.94
N SER A 287 6.62 19.20 3.23
CA SER A 287 5.65 20.30 3.32
C SER A 287 4.40 19.96 4.13
N SER A 288 4.35 18.77 4.72
CA SER A 288 3.29 18.36 5.62
C SER A 288 3.42 19.02 7.00
N PRO A 289 2.31 19.31 7.70
CA PRO A 289 2.34 19.93 9.01
C PRO A 289 2.89 18.99 10.09
N PRO A 290 3.39 19.53 11.23
CA PRO A 290 3.97 18.72 12.34
C PRO A 290 3.04 17.65 12.90
N GLU A 291 1.73 17.89 12.89
CA GLU A 291 0.71 16.95 13.36
C GLU A 291 0.72 15.66 12.55
N THR A 292 1.02 15.75 11.25
CA THR A 292 1.20 14.58 10.38
C THR A 292 2.37 13.72 10.84
N LEU A 293 3.49 14.35 11.24
CA LEU A 293 4.62 13.59 11.78
C LEU A 293 4.24 12.87 13.07
N GLY A 294 3.50 13.53 13.99
CA GLY A 294 3.00 12.91 15.21
C GLY A 294 2.10 11.70 14.96
N LEU A 295 1.25 11.78 13.93
CA LEU A 295 0.42 10.66 13.47
C LEU A 295 1.30 9.49 13.01
N LEU A 296 2.29 9.75 12.14
CA LEU A 296 3.14 8.74 11.48
C LEU A 296 4.25 8.16 12.38
N THR A 297 4.42 8.67 13.60
CA THR A 297 5.44 8.21 14.55
C THR A 297 4.86 7.65 15.84
N ASN A 298 3.55 7.44 15.92
CA ASN A 298 2.90 6.84 17.09
C ASN A 298 3.18 5.33 17.15
N ARG A 299 4.17 4.93 17.97
CA ARG A 299 4.56 3.52 18.15
C ARG A 299 3.44 2.66 18.72
N ASP A 300 2.63 3.20 19.66
CA ASP A 300 1.55 2.41 20.27
C ASP A 300 0.51 1.92 19.22
N VAL A 301 0.43 2.59 18.08
CA VAL A 301 -0.42 2.21 16.93
C VAL A 301 0.37 1.42 15.88
N LEU A 302 1.57 1.89 15.50
CA LEU A 302 2.37 1.27 14.43
C LEU A 302 2.89 -0.12 14.80
N ASP A 303 3.25 -0.34 16.07
CA ASP A 303 3.74 -1.66 16.53
C ASP A 303 2.66 -2.74 16.37
N VAL A 304 1.37 -2.37 16.40
CA VAL A 304 0.27 -3.33 16.14
C VAL A 304 0.36 -3.92 14.73
N LEU A 305 0.78 -3.16 13.74
CA LEU A 305 0.94 -3.65 12.36
C LEU A 305 1.93 -4.83 12.28
N THR A 306 3.04 -4.74 12.99
CA THR A 306 4.14 -5.73 12.93
C THR A 306 4.07 -6.79 14.02
N GLU A 307 3.53 -6.45 15.19
CA GLU A 307 3.52 -7.31 16.38
C GLU A 307 2.19 -8.02 16.62
N SER A 308 1.26 -7.99 15.66
CA SER A 308 -0.04 -8.63 15.83
C SER A 308 -0.29 -9.81 14.89
N ARG A 309 -1.24 -10.64 15.28
CA ARG A 309 -1.79 -11.78 14.53
C ARG A 309 -3.28 -11.95 14.83
N ASN A 310 -3.96 -12.78 14.06
CA ASN A 310 -5.38 -13.12 14.23
C ASN A 310 -6.29 -11.88 14.20
N SER A 311 -5.92 -10.89 13.43
CA SER A 311 -6.67 -9.64 13.26
C SER A 311 -8.03 -9.90 12.63
N ARG A 312 -9.10 -9.40 13.26
CA ARG A 312 -10.47 -9.57 12.76
C ARG A 312 -11.43 -8.56 13.34
N GLU A 313 -12.48 -8.27 12.61
CA GLU A 313 -13.67 -7.61 13.14
C GLU A 313 -14.40 -8.58 14.09
N LEU A 314 -14.70 -8.13 15.30
CA LEU A 314 -15.42 -8.91 16.32
C LEU A 314 -16.92 -8.66 16.29
N LEU A 315 -17.30 -7.38 16.10
CA LEU A 315 -18.66 -6.92 16.19
C LEU A 315 -18.86 -5.71 15.27
N ARG A 316 -20.03 -5.66 14.65
CA ARG A 316 -20.57 -4.46 14.03
C ARG A 316 -22.00 -4.28 14.49
N ASP A 317 -22.25 -3.21 15.25
CA ASP A 317 -23.58 -2.83 15.74
C ASP A 317 -23.88 -1.39 15.34
N GLY A 318 -24.64 -1.21 14.29
CA GLY A 318 -24.87 0.09 13.67
C GLY A 318 -23.55 0.74 13.24
N HIS A 319 -23.22 1.86 13.85
CA HIS A 319 -21.97 2.59 13.60
C HIS A 319 -20.81 2.20 14.51
N LEU A 320 -21.04 1.35 15.51
CA LEU A 320 -19.98 0.84 16.37
C LEU A 320 -19.34 -0.39 15.75
N VAL A 321 -18.02 -0.34 15.54
CA VAL A 321 -17.24 -1.44 14.95
C VAL A 321 -16.09 -1.79 15.87
N LEU A 322 -16.01 -3.07 16.26
CA LEU A 322 -14.96 -3.60 17.13
C LEU A 322 -14.00 -4.46 16.34
N TRP A 323 -12.71 -4.21 16.51
CA TRP A 323 -11.64 -5.04 15.99
C TRP A 323 -10.74 -5.54 17.11
N ALA A 324 -10.22 -6.75 16.95
CA ALA A 324 -9.20 -7.27 17.87
C ALA A 324 -8.08 -7.98 17.12
N ALA A 325 -6.92 -7.96 17.76
CA ALA A 325 -5.75 -8.74 17.37
C ALA A 325 -5.00 -9.23 18.62
N GLU A 326 -4.17 -10.25 18.45
CA GLU A 326 -3.32 -10.83 19.48
C GLU A 326 -1.88 -10.36 19.28
N SER A 327 -1.15 -10.10 20.37
CA SER A 327 0.29 -9.87 20.26
C SER A 327 1.02 -11.16 19.85
N THR A 328 2.08 -10.99 19.03
CA THR A 328 3.00 -12.10 18.67
C THR A 328 4.13 -12.26 19.69
N THR A 329 4.35 -11.28 20.57
CA THR A 329 5.50 -11.19 21.48
C THR A 329 5.11 -11.32 22.95
N SER A 330 3.80 -11.21 23.27
CA SER A 330 3.28 -11.29 24.65
C SER A 330 1.86 -11.87 24.68
N GLU A 331 1.26 -11.92 25.89
CA GLU A 331 -0.17 -12.25 26.06
C GLU A 331 -1.12 -11.07 25.80
N ASP A 332 -0.59 -9.94 25.37
CA ASP A 332 -1.37 -8.72 25.15
C ASP A 332 -2.41 -8.90 24.04
N ARG A 333 -3.45 -8.08 24.12
CA ARG A 333 -4.50 -7.96 23.11
C ARG A 333 -4.60 -6.53 22.64
N PHE A 334 -4.81 -6.36 21.36
CA PHE A 334 -5.09 -5.08 20.75
C PHE A 334 -6.57 -5.04 20.42
N VAL A 335 -7.24 -3.95 20.79
CA VAL A 335 -8.68 -3.75 20.54
C VAL A 335 -8.88 -2.32 20.05
N ALA A 336 -9.51 -2.18 18.89
CA ALA A 336 -9.94 -0.89 18.37
C ALA A 336 -11.46 -0.80 18.38
N VAL A 337 -11.97 0.27 18.98
CA VAL A 337 -13.39 0.61 19.06
C VAL A 337 -13.62 1.81 18.16
N PHE A 338 -14.20 1.57 17.00
CA PHE A 338 -14.48 2.59 16.01
C PHE A 338 -15.92 3.05 16.07
N ASN A 339 -16.14 4.33 15.81
CA ASN A 339 -17.44 4.92 15.55
C ASN A 339 -17.46 5.46 14.14
N THR A 340 -18.22 4.83 13.24
CA THR A 340 -18.39 5.28 11.85
C THR A 340 -19.52 6.28 11.66
N GLY A 341 -20.24 6.64 12.74
CA GLY A 341 -21.35 7.58 12.70
C GLY A 341 -20.94 9.04 12.85
N THR A 342 -21.87 9.94 12.57
CA THR A 342 -21.67 11.40 12.60
C THR A 342 -21.87 12.04 13.98
N ALA A 343 -22.13 11.26 15.02
CA ALA A 343 -22.23 11.70 16.41
C ALA A 343 -21.40 10.79 17.31
N GLY A 344 -20.91 11.33 18.43
CA GLY A 344 -20.19 10.54 19.44
C GLY A 344 -21.10 9.43 20.03
N VAL A 345 -20.50 8.31 20.39
CA VAL A 345 -21.18 7.13 20.94
C VAL A 345 -20.58 6.77 22.30
N ALA A 346 -21.38 6.83 23.37
CA ALA A 346 -20.99 6.30 24.67
C ALA A 346 -21.57 4.90 24.88
N ARG A 347 -20.72 3.93 25.22
CA ARG A 347 -21.09 2.53 25.47
C ARG A 347 -20.29 1.95 26.62
N THR A 348 -20.85 0.94 27.27
CA THR A 348 -20.11 0.05 28.19
C THR A 348 -20.06 -1.33 27.56
N LEU A 349 -18.87 -1.79 27.21
CA LEU A 349 -18.63 -3.03 26.49
C LEU A 349 -18.14 -4.10 27.44
N PRO A 350 -18.80 -5.28 27.54
CA PRO A 350 -18.29 -6.42 28.28
C PRO A 350 -16.90 -6.82 27.77
N LEU A 351 -15.98 -7.16 28.67
CA LEU A 351 -14.62 -7.56 28.26
C LEU A 351 -14.63 -8.82 27.37
N ALA A 352 -15.64 -9.69 27.54
CA ALA A 352 -15.83 -10.84 26.66
C ALA A 352 -16.09 -10.44 25.20
N ASP A 353 -16.86 -9.37 24.97
CA ASP A 353 -17.16 -8.85 23.63
C ASP A 353 -15.91 -8.23 22.98
N LEU A 354 -14.93 -7.82 23.78
CA LEU A 354 -13.62 -7.32 23.33
C LEU A 354 -12.64 -8.45 22.98
N GLY A 355 -13.07 -9.73 23.06
CA GLY A 355 -12.21 -10.87 22.78
C GLY A 355 -11.14 -11.14 23.83
N LEU A 356 -11.31 -10.62 25.06
CA LEU A 356 -10.36 -10.82 26.14
C LEU A 356 -10.64 -12.18 26.83
N PRO A 357 -9.65 -13.07 26.94
CA PRO A 357 -9.87 -14.41 27.46
C PRO A 357 -10.03 -14.43 28.98
N GLY A 358 -11.14 -15.02 29.46
CA GLY A 358 -11.37 -15.49 30.82
C GLY A 358 -11.41 -14.40 31.90
N PRO A 359 -11.68 -14.81 33.16
CA PRO A 359 -11.58 -13.91 34.30
C PRO A 359 -10.12 -13.52 34.55
N GLY A 360 -9.87 -12.25 34.77
CA GLY A 360 -8.53 -11.73 35.04
C GLY A 360 -8.57 -10.22 35.23
N SER A 361 -7.50 -9.72 35.84
CA SER A 361 -7.28 -8.27 35.90
C SER A 361 -6.52 -7.81 34.66
N TRP A 362 -7.03 -6.79 34.00
CA TRP A 362 -6.45 -6.22 32.78
C TRP A 362 -6.05 -4.76 33.03
N THR A 363 -4.99 -4.34 32.39
CA THR A 363 -4.65 -2.94 32.22
C THR A 363 -4.88 -2.59 30.76
N ALA A 364 -5.72 -1.58 30.49
CA ALA A 364 -5.97 -1.04 29.17
C ALA A 364 -5.18 0.27 29.01
N ARG A 365 -4.36 0.35 27.97
CA ARG A 365 -3.66 1.58 27.58
C ARG A 365 -4.22 2.07 26.25
N GLU A 366 -4.75 3.30 26.27
CA GLU A 366 -5.28 3.94 25.06
C GLU A 366 -4.12 4.56 24.25
N ALA A 367 -3.99 4.18 22.98
CA ALA A 367 -2.83 4.45 22.14
C ALA A 367 -2.73 5.91 21.63
N TRP A 368 -3.84 6.64 21.59
CA TRP A 368 -3.85 8.02 21.10
C TRP A 368 -3.74 9.06 22.21
N SER A 369 -3.81 8.65 23.47
CA SER A 369 -3.77 9.58 24.64
C SER A 369 -2.38 10.12 24.97
N GLY A 370 -1.33 9.65 24.27
CA GLY A 370 0.06 10.05 24.52
C GLY A 370 0.74 9.30 25.68
N ALA A 371 2.04 9.48 25.79
CA ALA A 371 2.86 8.77 26.77
C ALA A 371 2.45 9.13 28.21
N GLY A 372 2.10 8.11 29.00
CA GLY A 372 1.71 8.26 30.42
C GLY A 372 0.25 8.60 30.69
N ALA A 373 -0.53 8.93 29.68
CA ALA A 373 -1.98 9.11 29.77
C ALA A 373 -2.72 7.86 29.27
N GLY A 374 -4.05 7.81 29.48
CA GLY A 374 -4.90 6.73 28.90
C GLY A 374 -4.76 5.36 29.55
N LEU A 375 -4.16 5.25 30.76
CA LEU A 375 -4.04 3.99 31.47
C LEU A 375 -5.26 3.74 32.35
N THR A 376 -6.05 2.72 32.02
CA THR A 376 -7.21 2.27 32.79
C THR A 376 -6.94 0.89 33.37
N ARG A 377 -7.10 0.75 34.69
CA ARG A 377 -6.97 -0.52 35.40
C ARG A 377 -8.34 -1.17 35.58
N LEU A 378 -8.49 -2.39 35.11
CA LEU A 378 -9.73 -3.15 35.13
C LEU A 378 -9.60 -4.35 36.09
N TYR A 379 -9.49 -4.07 37.38
CA TYR A 379 -9.44 -5.09 38.41
C TYR A 379 -10.84 -5.68 38.65
N GLY A 380 -11.07 -6.91 38.19
CA GLY A 380 -12.38 -7.57 38.34
C GLY A 380 -13.55 -6.83 37.69
N ALA A 381 -13.29 -5.78 36.91
CA ALA A 381 -14.32 -5.07 36.18
C ALA A 381 -14.80 -5.95 35.01
N PRO A 382 -16.12 -6.13 34.83
CA PRO A 382 -16.66 -6.96 33.76
C PRO A 382 -16.70 -6.26 32.41
N ALA A 383 -16.45 -4.93 32.35
CA ALA A 383 -16.68 -4.11 31.16
C ALA A 383 -15.76 -2.88 31.10
N LEU A 384 -15.58 -2.36 29.90
CA LEU A 384 -14.89 -1.09 29.58
C LEU A 384 -15.90 -0.05 29.10
N ALA A 385 -15.86 1.15 29.70
CA ALA A 385 -16.58 2.30 29.18
C ALA A 385 -15.80 2.90 28.00
N VAL A 386 -16.48 3.18 26.89
CA VAL A 386 -15.91 3.76 25.67
C VAL A 386 -16.78 4.90 25.16
N ASP A 387 -16.19 5.91 24.56
CA ASP A 387 -16.86 7.09 24.03
C ASP A 387 -16.18 7.64 22.76
N PRO A 388 -15.95 6.81 21.71
CA PRO A 388 -15.30 7.30 20.52
C PRO A 388 -16.11 8.43 19.88
N PRO A 389 -15.46 9.55 19.46
CA PRO A 389 -16.14 10.67 18.82
C PRO A 389 -16.70 10.27 17.45
N ALA A 390 -17.41 11.20 16.79
CA ALA A 390 -17.85 11.02 15.42
C ALA A 390 -16.68 10.70 14.50
N HIS A 391 -16.80 9.68 13.64
CA HIS A 391 -15.75 9.15 12.76
C HIS A 391 -14.44 8.79 13.49
N GLY A 392 -14.50 8.56 14.81
CA GLY A 392 -13.35 8.42 15.68
C GLY A 392 -13.07 7.00 16.12
N VAL A 393 -11.98 6.85 16.83
CA VAL A 393 -11.50 5.58 17.37
C VAL A 393 -10.97 5.74 18.79
N GLN A 394 -11.16 4.71 19.61
CA GLN A 394 -10.39 4.46 20.82
C GLN A 394 -9.63 3.14 20.62
N PHE A 395 -8.32 3.20 20.66
CA PHE A 395 -7.45 2.08 20.36
C PHE A 395 -6.65 1.66 21.59
N TYR A 396 -6.84 0.42 22.03
CA TYR A 396 -6.31 -0.07 23.29
C TYR A 396 -5.33 -1.23 23.10
N ARG A 397 -4.26 -1.21 23.91
CA ARG A 397 -3.45 -2.37 24.26
C ARG A 397 -3.88 -2.87 25.64
N PHE A 398 -4.34 -4.09 25.72
CA PHE A 398 -4.69 -4.77 26.97
C PHE A 398 -3.56 -5.70 27.40
N SER A 399 -3.02 -5.47 28.59
CA SER A 399 -2.02 -6.34 29.22
C SER A 399 -2.59 -6.99 30.48
N ARG A 400 -2.30 -8.28 30.68
CA ARG A 400 -2.68 -8.95 31.93
C ARG A 400 -1.89 -8.37 33.09
N THR A 401 -2.58 -7.97 34.15
CA THR A 401 -1.93 -7.60 35.40
C THR A 401 -1.48 -8.90 36.09
N ARG A 402 -0.17 -9.06 36.25
CA ARG A 402 0.36 -10.13 37.10
C ARG A 402 -0.01 -9.81 38.55
N SER A 403 -0.68 -10.77 39.22
CA SER A 403 -0.98 -10.72 40.66
C SER A 403 0.29 -10.75 41.49
#